data_106caba8c1ad5f7249df8a9581bca610
#
_entry.id   106caba8c1ad5f7249df8a9581bca610
#
_cell.length_a   1.000
_cell.length_b   1.000
_cell.length_c   1.000
_cell.angle_alpha   90.00
_cell.angle_beta   90.00
_cell.angle_gamma   90.00
#
_symmetry.space_group_name_H-M   'P 1'
#
loop_
_entity.id
_entity.type
_entity.pdbx_description
1 polymer ?
#
loop_
_entity_poly.entity_id
_entity_poly.type
_entity_poly.pdbx_seq_one_letter_code
_entity_poly.pdbx_strand_id
1 'polypeptide(L)'
;MRKMMETGMVFFMAMMVLMTQPVTADAKAKVLNKKMTIDLNMDSAGIRFAPTKLKKYSKVKVSVKNKKVLKAKAKGRKYIYLKGKAGGRTTMTIRLYKGHKKVRVYRYSIKVIGKGQDGYKAQAKKAFTIQNRYRAEKGAKALTWSDELYRFALYRLKHSGYDGHKNLPTDMENFFGDLLVINDISFGENMASGQTSAKEVMLSWKHSSGHYRNLLNKDYQCGAIARYKDTWCAVFYDGSPENLSKKKQDVADIVVIIKRQDKASGKYIGGATIGYYEENDRWNTSKRITVGESGRRIVLEIGKTYVFYEKTTPDGYDKAEKVTITVTKDMPREIILSDN
;
A
#
# COMPACT_ATOMS: atom_id res chain seq x y z
N MET A 1 -51.21 -96.50 -21.69
CA MET A 1 -50.25 -96.47 -20.58
C MET A 1 -49.83 -95.07 -20.33
N ARG A 2 -50.24 -94.51 -19.22
CA ARG A 2 -50.03 -93.13 -18.79
C ARG A 2 -48.59 -92.86 -18.40
N LYS A 3 -48.02 -91.80 -18.85
CA LYS A 3 -46.87 -91.16 -18.20
C LYS A 3 -47.24 -89.73 -17.88
N MET A 4 -47.26 -89.47 -16.61
CA MET A 4 -47.46 -88.17 -16.04
C MET A 4 -46.23 -87.29 -16.35
N MET A 5 -46.48 -86.13 -16.85
CA MET A 5 -45.48 -85.05 -16.94
C MET A 5 -45.47 -84.25 -15.63
N GLU A 6 -44.39 -84.32 -14.89
CA GLU A 6 -44.12 -83.41 -13.78
C GLU A 6 -43.52 -82.14 -14.29
N THR A 7 -44.22 -81.08 -14.12
CA THR A 7 -43.75 -79.70 -14.44
C THR A 7 -42.85 -79.25 -13.28
N GLY A 8 -41.58 -79.34 -13.49
CA GLY A 8 -40.60 -78.71 -12.59
C GLY A 8 -40.59 -77.21 -12.77
N MET A 9 -41.11 -76.52 -11.77
CA MET A 9 -41.09 -75.09 -11.66
C MET A 9 -39.69 -74.65 -11.16
N VAL A 10 -38.82 -74.22 -12.09
CA VAL A 10 -37.51 -73.66 -11.73
C VAL A 10 -37.74 -72.27 -11.16
N PHE A 11 -37.63 -72.10 -9.87
CA PHE A 11 -37.52 -70.80 -9.21
C PHE A 11 -36.16 -70.20 -9.50
N PHE A 12 -36.13 -69.22 -10.44
CA PHE A 12 -34.98 -68.36 -10.58
C PHE A 12 -34.99 -67.36 -9.39
N MET A 13 -34.23 -67.70 -8.36
CA MET A 13 -33.95 -66.80 -7.26
C MET A 13 -32.96 -65.82 -7.83
N ALA A 14 -33.43 -64.63 -8.35
CA ALA A 14 -32.62 -63.54 -8.70
C ALA A 14 -31.98 -62.98 -7.43
N MET A 15 -30.75 -63.40 -7.18
CA MET A 15 -29.92 -62.85 -6.12
C MET A 15 -29.57 -61.39 -6.53
N MET A 16 -30.39 -60.43 -6.08
CA MET A 16 -30.08 -59.02 -6.14
C MET A 16 -28.84 -58.77 -5.27
N VAL A 17 -27.66 -58.85 -5.88
CA VAL A 17 -26.44 -58.31 -5.29
C VAL A 17 -26.64 -56.81 -5.28
N LEU A 18 -27.13 -56.30 -4.16
CA LEU A 18 -26.98 -54.89 -3.81
C LEU A 18 -25.48 -54.63 -3.74
N MET A 19 -24.94 -54.18 -4.88
CA MET A 19 -23.64 -53.50 -4.87
C MET A 19 -23.81 -52.25 -4.01
N THR A 20 -23.59 -52.41 -2.71
CA THR A 20 -23.29 -51.27 -1.85
C THR A 20 -22.02 -50.65 -2.42
N GLN A 21 -22.20 -49.66 -3.28
CA GLN A 21 -21.09 -48.80 -3.66
C GLN A 21 -20.45 -48.32 -2.36
N PRO A 22 -19.14 -48.43 -2.20
CA PRO A 22 -18.50 -47.94 -1.00
C PRO A 22 -18.88 -46.45 -0.89
N VAL A 23 -19.59 -46.12 0.18
CA VAL A 23 -19.85 -44.74 0.54
C VAL A 23 -18.47 -44.11 0.70
N THR A 24 -18.01 -43.46 -0.34
CA THR A 24 -16.73 -42.74 -0.32
C THR A 24 -16.81 -41.79 0.86
N ALA A 25 -16.01 -42.10 1.88
CA ALA A 25 -15.95 -41.31 3.11
C ALA A 25 -15.89 -39.85 2.74
N ASP A 26 -16.89 -39.09 3.14
CA ASP A 26 -17.06 -37.69 2.73
C ASP A 26 -15.83 -36.92 3.18
N ALA A 27 -14.93 -36.56 2.25
CA ALA A 27 -13.69 -35.92 2.58
C ALA A 27 -13.96 -34.70 3.48
N LYS A 28 -13.47 -34.76 4.72
CA LYS A 28 -13.69 -33.68 5.71
C LYS A 28 -13.25 -32.33 5.15
N ALA A 29 -14.09 -31.32 5.26
CA ALA A 29 -13.78 -29.98 4.77
C ALA A 29 -12.47 -29.47 5.34
N LYS A 30 -11.55 -29.00 4.49
CA LYS A 30 -10.25 -28.43 4.91
C LYS A 30 -10.47 -27.23 5.85
N VAL A 31 -9.95 -27.32 7.07
CA VAL A 31 -10.02 -26.27 8.08
C VAL A 31 -8.74 -25.44 8.07
N LEU A 32 -8.85 -24.12 7.99
CA LEU A 32 -7.74 -23.17 7.99
C LEU A 32 -7.91 -22.19 9.15
N ASN A 33 -7.00 -22.25 10.12
CA ASN A 33 -6.98 -21.34 11.26
C ASN A 33 -6.17 -20.10 10.93
N LYS A 34 -6.70 -18.92 11.22
CA LYS A 34 -6.13 -17.61 10.93
C LYS A 34 -6.29 -16.67 12.12
N LYS A 35 -5.51 -15.60 12.17
CA LYS A 35 -5.65 -14.51 13.15
C LYS A 35 -5.96 -13.22 12.40
N MET A 36 -6.75 -12.33 13.01
CA MET A 36 -7.08 -11.01 12.46
C MET A 36 -7.21 -10.00 13.61
N THR A 37 -6.79 -8.77 13.35
CA THR A 37 -7.04 -7.64 14.26
C THR A 37 -7.88 -6.61 13.52
N ILE A 38 -8.87 -6.06 14.20
CA ILE A 38 -9.72 -4.95 13.75
C ILE A 38 -9.53 -3.82 14.76
N ASP A 39 -9.23 -2.62 14.28
CA ASP A 39 -9.03 -1.46 15.13
C ASP A 39 -10.19 -0.47 14.97
N LEU A 40 -10.94 -0.21 16.03
CA LEU A 40 -12.10 0.69 15.98
C LEU A 40 -11.73 2.16 15.79
N ASN A 41 -10.48 2.52 16.03
CA ASN A 41 -10.00 3.87 15.74
C ASN A 41 -9.89 4.14 14.23
N MET A 42 -9.62 3.09 13.45
CA MET A 42 -9.41 3.16 12.00
C MET A 42 -10.55 2.53 11.21
N ASP A 43 -11.22 1.53 11.76
CA ASP A 43 -12.21 0.69 11.05
C ASP A 43 -13.64 0.95 11.50
N SER A 44 -13.96 2.13 12.01
CA SER A 44 -15.29 2.47 12.56
C SER A 44 -16.43 2.22 11.55
N ALA A 45 -16.19 2.45 10.26
CA ALA A 45 -17.15 2.18 9.18
C ALA A 45 -17.26 0.70 8.82
N GLY A 46 -16.29 -0.15 9.25
CA GLY A 46 -16.20 -1.57 8.94
C GLY A 46 -15.36 -1.89 7.70
N ILE A 47 -15.06 -3.18 7.53
CA ILE A 47 -14.10 -3.70 6.56
C ILE A 47 -14.81 -4.63 5.57
N ARG A 48 -14.47 -4.54 4.27
CA ARG A 48 -14.79 -5.55 3.26
C ARG A 48 -13.63 -6.55 3.21
N PHE A 49 -13.95 -7.84 3.34
CA PHE A 49 -12.95 -8.89 3.48
C PHE A 49 -13.32 -10.13 2.71
N ALA A 50 -12.35 -10.80 2.09
CA ALA A 50 -12.54 -12.10 1.44
C ALA A 50 -11.30 -12.98 1.65
N PRO A 51 -11.42 -14.15 2.31
CA PRO A 51 -10.28 -15.06 2.55
C PRO A 51 -9.78 -15.76 1.28
N THR A 52 -10.54 -15.71 0.20
CA THR A 52 -10.27 -16.29 -1.12
C THR A 52 -11.28 -15.75 -2.14
N LYS A 53 -11.13 -16.09 -3.42
CA LYS A 53 -12.11 -15.74 -4.48
C LYS A 53 -13.47 -16.43 -4.19
N LEU A 54 -14.37 -15.75 -3.47
CA LEU A 54 -15.64 -16.30 -2.99
C LEU A 54 -16.60 -16.69 -4.12
N LYS A 55 -16.49 -16.08 -5.30
CA LYS A 55 -17.30 -16.41 -6.48
C LYS A 55 -17.18 -17.86 -6.92
N LYS A 56 -16.08 -18.56 -6.58
CA LYS A 56 -15.83 -19.98 -6.90
C LYS A 56 -16.70 -20.96 -6.09
N TYR A 57 -17.46 -20.47 -5.12
CA TYR A 57 -18.29 -21.29 -4.22
C TYR A 57 -19.77 -21.00 -4.43
N SER A 58 -20.61 -22.03 -4.29
CA SER A 58 -22.07 -21.89 -4.45
C SER A 58 -22.71 -21.13 -3.28
N LYS A 59 -22.15 -21.30 -2.05
CA LYS A 59 -22.67 -20.69 -0.82
C LYS A 59 -21.56 -20.31 0.14
N VAL A 60 -21.75 -19.18 0.84
CA VAL A 60 -20.87 -18.66 1.89
C VAL A 60 -21.69 -18.46 3.15
N LYS A 61 -21.34 -19.17 4.23
CA LYS A 61 -21.93 -18.95 5.56
C LYS A 61 -20.91 -18.38 6.51
N VAL A 62 -21.29 -17.36 7.28
CA VAL A 62 -20.44 -16.70 8.29
C VAL A 62 -21.13 -16.75 9.65
N SER A 63 -20.37 -17.09 10.67
CA SER A 63 -20.82 -17.06 12.06
C SER A 63 -19.75 -16.43 12.96
N VAL A 64 -20.19 -15.72 14.00
CA VAL A 64 -19.34 -15.07 15.00
C VAL A 64 -19.74 -15.57 16.38
N LYS A 65 -18.77 -15.98 17.20
CA LYS A 65 -19.03 -16.51 18.56
C LYS A 65 -19.54 -15.41 19.49
N ASN A 66 -18.84 -14.26 19.54
CA ASN A 66 -19.25 -13.12 20.35
C ASN A 66 -19.73 -11.95 19.47
N LYS A 67 -21.05 -11.81 19.34
CA LYS A 67 -21.69 -10.77 18.53
C LYS A 67 -21.66 -9.38 19.18
N LYS A 68 -21.31 -9.26 20.48
CA LYS A 68 -21.07 -7.98 21.15
C LYS A 68 -19.75 -7.36 20.70
N VAL A 69 -18.75 -8.18 20.35
CA VAL A 69 -17.41 -7.73 19.90
C VAL A 69 -17.37 -7.48 18.39
N LEU A 70 -18.00 -8.35 17.57
CA LEU A 70 -17.91 -8.28 16.11
C LEU A 70 -19.25 -8.62 15.46
N LYS A 71 -19.63 -7.84 14.42
CA LYS A 71 -20.67 -8.20 13.46
C LYS A 71 -19.99 -8.61 12.14
N ALA A 72 -20.38 -9.77 11.59
CA ALA A 72 -19.92 -10.23 10.29
C ALA A 72 -21.11 -10.70 9.44
N LYS A 73 -21.15 -10.31 8.17
CA LYS A 73 -22.21 -10.68 7.22
C LYS A 73 -21.61 -10.93 5.84
N ALA A 74 -21.93 -12.09 5.24
CA ALA A 74 -21.61 -12.31 3.84
C ALA A 74 -22.48 -11.41 2.94
N LYS A 75 -21.88 -10.72 2.00
CA LYS A 75 -22.55 -9.92 0.97
C LYS A 75 -22.50 -10.69 -0.35
N GLY A 76 -23.44 -11.65 -0.45
CA GLY A 76 -23.44 -12.63 -1.51
C GLY A 76 -22.14 -13.45 -1.53
N ARG A 77 -21.62 -13.68 -2.75
CA ARG A 77 -20.32 -14.34 -2.99
C ARG A 77 -19.22 -13.35 -3.38
N LYS A 78 -19.40 -12.04 -3.04
CA LYS A 78 -18.44 -10.98 -3.36
C LYS A 78 -17.45 -10.79 -2.22
N TYR A 79 -17.93 -10.52 -1.01
CA TYR A 79 -17.10 -10.26 0.17
C TYR A 79 -17.86 -10.53 1.47
N ILE A 80 -17.15 -10.51 2.58
CA ILE A 80 -17.70 -10.53 3.94
C ILE A 80 -17.52 -9.14 4.52
N TYR A 81 -18.61 -8.54 4.99
CA TYR A 81 -18.57 -7.27 5.69
C TYR A 81 -18.35 -7.54 7.18
N LEU A 82 -17.31 -6.92 7.74
CA LEU A 82 -16.94 -6.99 9.15
C LEU A 82 -17.11 -5.61 9.78
N LYS A 83 -17.74 -5.56 10.95
CA LYS A 83 -17.83 -4.34 11.76
C LYS A 83 -17.51 -4.70 13.20
N GLY A 84 -16.41 -4.18 13.75
CA GLY A 84 -16.11 -4.19 15.16
C GLY A 84 -17.17 -3.39 15.92
N LYS A 85 -17.55 -3.87 17.09
CA LYS A 85 -18.54 -3.22 17.96
C LYS A 85 -17.93 -2.73 19.27
N ALA A 86 -17.09 -3.55 19.87
CA ALA A 86 -16.40 -3.24 21.11
C ALA A 86 -15.04 -3.93 21.13
N GLY A 87 -14.11 -3.41 21.93
CA GLY A 87 -12.84 -4.07 22.19
C GLY A 87 -13.04 -5.47 22.79
N GLY A 88 -12.18 -6.41 22.40
CA GLY A 88 -12.28 -7.79 22.91
C GLY A 88 -11.82 -8.84 21.91
N ARG A 89 -12.05 -10.10 22.25
CA ARG A 89 -11.69 -11.26 21.40
C ARG A 89 -12.93 -12.06 21.02
N THR A 90 -12.93 -12.56 19.78
CA THR A 90 -13.99 -13.46 19.29
C THR A 90 -13.44 -14.39 18.23
N THR A 91 -14.23 -15.41 17.89
CA THR A 91 -13.95 -16.29 16.75
C THR A 91 -14.99 -16.07 15.67
N MET A 92 -14.53 -15.89 14.44
CA MET A 92 -15.35 -15.90 13.24
C MET A 92 -15.09 -17.17 12.46
N THR A 93 -16.15 -17.84 12.03
CA THR A 93 -16.06 -19.02 11.17
C THR A 93 -16.74 -18.75 9.84
N ILE A 94 -16.01 -19.00 8.75
CA ILE A 94 -16.48 -18.89 7.37
C ILE A 94 -16.53 -20.29 6.79
N ARG A 95 -17.70 -20.72 6.32
CA ARG A 95 -17.92 -22.04 5.70
C ARG A 95 -18.24 -21.82 4.22
N LEU A 96 -17.49 -22.49 3.36
CA LEU A 96 -17.61 -22.39 1.90
C LEU A 96 -18.12 -23.73 1.33
N TYR A 97 -19.08 -23.65 0.42
CA TYR A 97 -19.77 -24.80 -0.15
C TYR A 97 -19.63 -24.84 -1.66
N LYS A 98 -19.58 -26.06 -2.23
CA LYS A 98 -19.83 -26.36 -3.64
C LYS A 98 -21.05 -27.28 -3.70
N GLY A 99 -22.14 -26.83 -4.34
CA GLY A 99 -23.45 -27.46 -4.18
C GLY A 99 -23.83 -27.47 -2.71
N HIS A 100 -24.23 -28.63 -2.21
CA HIS A 100 -24.57 -28.84 -0.80
C HIS A 100 -23.37 -29.21 0.09
N LYS A 101 -22.23 -29.61 -0.52
CA LYS A 101 -21.04 -30.08 0.18
C LYS A 101 -20.23 -28.91 0.74
N LYS A 102 -19.90 -28.98 2.05
CA LYS A 102 -19.00 -28.07 2.72
C LYS A 102 -17.55 -28.45 2.39
N VAL A 103 -16.83 -27.61 1.62
CA VAL A 103 -15.50 -27.93 1.09
C VAL A 103 -14.36 -27.22 1.82
N ARG A 104 -14.64 -26.09 2.47
CA ARG A 104 -13.60 -25.35 3.19
C ARG A 104 -14.18 -24.58 4.38
N VAL A 105 -13.39 -24.51 5.46
CA VAL A 105 -13.71 -23.73 6.65
C VAL A 105 -12.53 -22.85 7.02
N TYR A 106 -12.76 -21.56 7.17
CA TYR A 106 -11.80 -20.65 7.78
C TYR A 106 -12.27 -20.31 9.19
N ARG A 107 -11.38 -20.47 10.17
CA ARG A 107 -11.58 -20.03 11.55
C ARG A 107 -10.66 -18.88 11.85
N TYR A 108 -11.20 -17.71 12.11
CA TYR A 108 -10.45 -16.52 12.48
C TYR A 108 -10.54 -16.27 13.98
N SER A 109 -9.39 -16.30 14.67
CA SER A 109 -9.28 -15.71 16.00
C SER A 109 -9.14 -14.19 15.82
N ILE A 110 -10.15 -13.44 16.21
CA ILE A 110 -10.21 -11.99 15.98
C ILE A 110 -9.99 -11.24 17.30
N LYS A 111 -9.06 -10.30 17.30
CA LYS A 111 -8.91 -9.28 18.33
C LYS A 111 -9.50 -7.98 17.79
N VAL A 112 -10.49 -7.43 18.46
CA VAL A 112 -11.01 -6.09 18.21
C VAL A 112 -10.37 -5.14 19.22
N ILE A 113 -9.70 -4.10 18.73
CA ILE A 113 -9.11 -3.03 19.54
C ILE A 113 -10.18 -1.97 19.76
N GLY A 114 -10.43 -1.61 20.99
CA GLY A 114 -11.37 -0.55 21.36
C GLY A 114 -10.89 0.84 20.95
N LYS A 115 -11.79 1.83 20.97
CA LYS A 115 -11.43 3.23 20.78
C LYS A 115 -10.37 3.64 21.81
N GLY A 116 -9.40 4.45 21.38
CA GLY A 116 -8.27 4.89 22.21
C GLY A 116 -7.09 3.90 22.33
N GLN A 117 -7.19 2.67 21.77
CA GLN A 117 -6.10 1.69 21.72
C GLN A 117 -5.52 1.56 20.30
N ASP A 118 -4.22 1.71 20.14
CA ASP A 118 -3.55 1.62 18.82
C ASP A 118 -3.06 0.20 18.50
N GLY A 119 -3.96 -0.62 17.99
CA GLY A 119 -3.64 -2.01 17.62
C GLY A 119 -3.01 -2.19 16.25
N TYR A 120 -3.24 -1.28 15.31
CA TYR A 120 -2.61 -1.35 13.99
C TYR A 120 -1.17 -0.88 14.05
N LYS A 121 -0.86 0.17 14.82
CA LYS A 121 0.53 0.58 15.06
C LYS A 121 1.34 -0.53 15.72
N ALA A 122 0.75 -1.26 16.68
CA ALA A 122 1.39 -2.42 17.29
C ALA A 122 1.68 -3.55 16.28
N GLN A 123 0.80 -3.80 15.30
CA GLN A 123 1.08 -4.75 14.23
C GLN A 123 2.10 -4.23 13.23
N ALA A 124 2.07 -2.95 12.90
CA ALA A 124 3.05 -2.28 12.06
C ALA A 124 4.46 -2.41 12.67
N LYS A 125 4.61 -2.12 13.96
CA LYS A 125 5.88 -2.32 14.70
C LYS A 125 6.34 -3.78 14.69
N LYS A 126 5.43 -4.76 14.79
CA LYS A 126 5.77 -6.19 14.63
C LYS A 126 6.26 -6.52 13.22
N ALA A 127 5.63 -5.96 12.18
CA ALA A 127 6.10 -6.14 10.80
C ALA A 127 7.50 -5.54 10.63
N PHE A 128 7.74 -4.36 11.17
CA PHE A 128 9.05 -3.70 11.15
C PHE A 128 10.14 -4.51 11.89
N THR A 129 9.81 -5.12 13.02
CA THR A 129 10.71 -6.05 13.70
C THR A 129 11.06 -7.26 12.83
N ILE A 130 10.08 -7.83 12.09
CA ILE A 130 10.33 -8.93 11.16
C ILE A 130 11.22 -8.48 10.00
N GLN A 131 11.00 -7.27 9.47
CA GLN A 131 11.85 -6.67 8.44
C GLN A 131 13.30 -6.57 8.90
N ASN A 132 13.54 -6.01 10.08
CA ASN A 132 14.90 -5.86 10.62
C ASN A 132 15.58 -7.22 10.84
N ARG A 133 14.81 -8.27 11.19
CA ARG A 133 15.35 -9.64 11.23
C ARG A 133 15.75 -10.12 9.83
N TYR A 134 14.94 -9.89 8.78
CA TYR A 134 15.33 -10.25 7.41
C TYR A 134 16.57 -9.50 6.95
N ARG A 135 16.73 -8.23 7.36
CA ARG A 135 17.94 -7.44 7.09
C ARG A 135 19.15 -8.04 7.77
N ALA A 136 19.06 -8.39 9.05
CA ALA A 136 20.14 -9.06 9.80
C ALA A 136 20.54 -10.39 9.18
N GLU A 137 19.56 -11.24 8.76
CA GLU A 137 19.79 -12.50 8.06
C GLU A 137 20.59 -12.32 6.75
N LYS A 138 20.63 -11.11 6.18
CA LYS A 138 21.34 -10.75 4.94
C LYS A 138 22.49 -9.76 5.12
N GLY A 139 22.94 -9.54 6.35
CA GLY A 139 24.07 -8.65 6.66
C GLY A 139 23.81 -7.17 6.38
N ALA A 140 22.54 -6.74 6.34
CA ALA A 140 22.16 -5.34 6.24
C ALA A 140 21.88 -4.77 7.64
N LYS A 141 22.26 -3.50 7.88
CA LYS A 141 21.97 -2.79 9.14
C LYS A 141 20.46 -2.72 9.38
N ALA A 142 20.04 -2.80 10.65
CA ALA A 142 18.67 -2.57 11.04
C ALA A 142 18.26 -1.12 10.71
N LEU A 143 17.04 -0.93 10.21
CA LEU A 143 16.48 0.40 10.03
C LEU A 143 16.01 0.98 11.37
N THR A 144 16.16 2.29 11.53
CA THR A 144 15.55 3.05 12.62
C THR A 144 14.07 3.29 12.31
N TRP A 145 13.19 3.10 13.29
CA TRP A 145 11.78 3.46 13.14
C TRP A 145 11.62 4.97 13.14
N SER A 146 10.94 5.52 12.14
CA SER A 146 10.53 6.92 12.11
C SER A 146 9.02 7.05 12.32
N ASP A 147 8.60 7.82 13.33
CA ASP A 147 7.18 8.12 13.54
C ASP A 147 6.64 9.06 12.45
N GLU A 148 7.50 9.88 11.83
CA GLU A 148 7.13 10.72 10.70
C GLU A 148 6.80 9.86 9.47
N LEU A 149 7.67 8.90 9.12
CA LEU A 149 7.38 7.93 8.05
C LEU A 149 6.15 7.06 8.36
N TYR A 150 5.91 6.75 9.63
CA TYR A 150 4.67 6.07 10.03
C TYR A 150 3.43 6.93 9.73
N ARG A 151 3.48 8.24 10.06
CA ARG A 151 2.40 9.19 9.75
C ARG A 151 2.18 9.32 8.25
N PHE A 152 3.25 9.43 7.49
CA PHE A 152 3.19 9.47 6.03
C PHE A 152 2.63 8.18 5.43
N ALA A 153 3.13 7.01 5.80
CA ALA A 153 2.60 5.73 5.33
C ALA A 153 1.11 5.55 5.66
N LEU A 154 0.68 6.04 6.83
CA LEU A 154 -0.73 6.02 7.21
C LEU A 154 -1.56 7.04 6.40
N TYR A 155 -1.00 8.21 6.10
CA TYR A 155 -1.59 9.23 5.22
C TYR A 155 -1.82 8.62 3.82
N ARG A 156 -0.80 8.00 3.23
CA ARG A 156 -0.88 7.28 1.95
C ARG A 156 -2.04 6.30 1.90
N LEU A 157 -2.14 5.42 2.90
CA LEU A 157 -3.20 4.41 2.98
C LEU A 157 -4.60 5.01 3.13
N LYS A 158 -4.74 6.18 3.73
CA LYS A 158 -6.04 6.85 3.92
C LYS A 158 -6.47 7.65 2.69
N HIS A 159 -5.55 8.30 1.98
CA HIS A 159 -5.83 9.15 0.84
C HIS A 159 -5.87 8.35 -0.47
N SER A 160 -4.80 7.67 -0.79
CA SER A 160 -4.65 6.97 -2.07
C SER A 160 -4.99 5.48 -2.00
N GLY A 161 -4.99 4.89 -0.79
CA GLY A 161 -5.27 3.47 -0.60
C GLY A 161 -4.21 2.57 -1.22
N TYR A 162 -4.64 1.45 -1.83
CA TYR A 162 -3.76 0.55 -2.59
C TYR A 162 -3.84 0.93 -4.08
N ASP A 163 -2.99 1.84 -4.50
CA ASP A 163 -3.00 2.46 -5.82
C ASP A 163 -1.86 2.00 -6.77
N GLY A 164 -1.02 1.07 -6.32
CA GLY A 164 0.14 0.60 -7.08
C GLY A 164 1.21 1.67 -7.27
N HIS A 165 1.42 2.52 -6.27
CA HIS A 165 2.41 3.61 -6.20
C HIS A 165 2.11 4.87 -7.05
N LYS A 166 1.01 4.93 -7.79
CA LYS A 166 0.70 6.01 -8.73
C LYS A 166 0.72 7.40 -8.11
N ASN A 167 0.14 7.54 -6.92
CA ASN A 167 0.02 8.82 -6.23
C ASN A 167 1.15 9.07 -5.22
N LEU A 168 2.22 8.26 -5.21
CA LEU A 168 3.32 8.45 -4.25
C LEU A 168 3.95 9.85 -4.35
N PRO A 169 4.33 10.38 -5.53
CA PRO A 169 4.90 11.72 -5.64
C PRO A 169 3.98 12.81 -5.11
N THR A 170 2.70 12.77 -5.48
CA THR A 170 1.70 13.75 -5.03
C THR A 170 1.45 13.68 -3.52
N ASP A 171 1.37 12.48 -2.96
CA ASP A 171 1.20 12.29 -1.52
C ASP A 171 2.45 12.72 -0.73
N MET A 172 3.65 12.53 -1.29
CA MET A 172 4.90 13.05 -0.71
C MET A 172 4.87 14.58 -0.67
N GLU A 173 4.53 15.21 -1.78
CA GLU A 173 4.44 16.67 -1.88
C GLU A 173 3.41 17.24 -0.90
N ASN A 174 2.21 16.66 -0.84
CA ASN A 174 1.16 17.11 0.06
C ASN A 174 1.50 16.92 1.55
N PHE A 175 2.33 15.93 1.89
CA PHE A 175 2.66 15.62 3.28
C PHE A 175 3.91 16.35 3.78
N PHE A 176 4.98 16.37 2.98
CA PHE A 176 6.28 16.93 3.37
C PHE A 176 6.51 18.35 2.84
N GLY A 177 5.79 18.74 1.77
CA GLY A 177 5.92 20.06 1.17
C GLY A 177 7.36 20.38 0.80
N ASP A 178 7.82 21.54 1.21
CA ASP A 178 9.14 22.06 0.87
C ASP A 178 10.31 21.21 1.40
N LEU A 179 10.10 20.44 2.48
CA LEU A 179 11.13 19.55 3.02
C LEU A 179 11.63 18.51 2.00
N LEU A 180 10.80 18.10 1.04
CA LEU A 180 11.22 17.17 -0.02
C LEU A 180 12.40 17.73 -0.81
N VAL A 181 12.35 19.02 -1.12
CA VAL A 181 13.35 19.68 -1.97
C VAL A 181 14.53 20.15 -1.12
N ILE A 182 14.25 20.76 0.05
CA ILE A 182 15.27 21.27 0.96
C ILE A 182 16.20 20.15 1.45
N ASN A 183 15.66 18.98 1.75
CA ASN A 183 16.41 17.86 2.30
C ASN A 183 16.68 16.74 1.29
N ASP A 184 16.35 16.95 0.00
CA ASP A 184 16.51 15.97 -1.09
C ASP A 184 15.94 14.60 -0.70
N ILE A 185 14.67 14.61 -0.25
CA ILE A 185 14.01 13.41 0.27
C ILE A 185 13.46 12.56 -0.87
N SER A 186 13.89 11.31 -0.94
CA SER A 186 13.28 10.30 -1.79
C SER A 186 12.94 9.03 -0.98
N PHE A 187 11.92 8.32 -1.41
CA PHE A 187 11.41 7.17 -0.67
C PHE A 187 11.32 5.90 -1.51
N GLY A 188 11.69 4.77 -0.87
CA GLY A 188 11.22 3.48 -1.34
C GLY A 188 9.89 3.13 -0.70
N GLU A 189 9.00 2.49 -1.44
CA GLU A 189 7.69 2.07 -0.95
C GLU A 189 7.42 0.59 -1.24
N ASN A 190 6.81 -0.10 -0.29
CA ASN A 190 6.16 -1.39 -0.51
C ASN A 190 4.69 -1.31 -0.09
N MET A 191 3.79 -1.74 -0.97
CA MET A 191 2.36 -1.82 -0.68
C MET A 191 1.85 -3.25 -0.71
N ALA A 192 0.82 -3.54 0.08
CA ALA A 192 0.12 -4.83 0.07
C ALA A 192 -1.33 -4.68 0.50
N SER A 193 -2.19 -5.57 0.02
CA SER A 193 -3.61 -5.61 0.38
C SER A 193 -4.09 -7.03 0.65
N GLY A 194 -4.98 -7.18 1.63
CA GLY A 194 -5.60 -8.45 2.00
C GLY A 194 -4.89 -9.23 3.11
N GLN A 195 -3.69 -8.83 3.53
CA GLN A 195 -2.98 -9.48 4.63
C GLN A 195 -3.55 -9.03 5.98
N THR A 196 -3.80 -10.01 6.85
CA THR A 196 -4.48 -9.78 8.14
C THR A 196 -3.53 -9.71 9.33
N SER A 197 -2.24 -9.95 9.11
CA SER A 197 -1.22 -9.94 10.17
C SER A 197 0.15 -9.49 9.67
N ALA A 198 0.98 -9.02 10.60
CA ALA A 198 2.38 -8.67 10.35
C ALA A 198 3.16 -9.80 9.68
N LYS A 199 2.96 -11.05 10.12
CA LYS A 199 3.63 -12.22 9.53
C LYS A 199 3.19 -12.44 8.07
N GLU A 200 1.90 -12.30 7.77
CA GLU A 200 1.39 -12.50 6.41
C GLU A 200 1.92 -11.45 5.44
N VAL A 201 1.93 -10.15 5.82
CA VAL A 201 2.43 -9.10 4.94
C VAL A 201 3.93 -9.24 4.69
N MET A 202 4.71 -9.51 5.74
CA MET A 202 6.16 -9.69 5.60
C MET A 202 6.51 -10.92 4.75
N LEU A 203 5.75 -12.00 4.85
CA LEU A 203 5.92 -13.18 4.00
C LEU A 203 5.53 -12.88 2.55
N SER A 204 4.47 -12.12 2.32
CA SER A 204 4.05 -11.68 0.99
C SER A 204 5.13 -10.83 0.31
N TRP A 205 5.70 -9.84 1.01
CA TRP A 205 6.80 -9.03 0.50
C TRP A 205 8.09 -9.84 0.29
N LYS A 206 8.40 -10.80 1.17
CA LYS A 206 9.56 -11.68 1.00
C LYS A 206 9.50 -12.52 -0.28
N HIS A 207 8.30 -12.93 -0.71
CA HIS A 207 8.09 -13.72 -1.92
C HIS A 207 7.96 -12.88 -3.21
N SER A 208 8.05 -11.57 -3.12
CA SER A 208 8.07 -10.65 -4.26
C SER A 208 9.47 -10.06 -4.41
N SER A 209 10.15 -10.31 -5.52
CA SER A 209 11.54 -9.88 -5.73
C SER A 209 11.73 -8.37 -5.57
N GLY A 210 10.81 -7.56 -6.12
CA GLY A 210 10.84 -6.09 -6.01
C GLY A 210 10.65 -5.63 -4.56
N HIS A 211 9.62 -6.12 -3.88
CA HIS A 211 9.37 -5.76 -2.50
C HIS A 211 10.49 -6.24 -1.56
N TYR A 212 11.02 -7.44 -1.79
CA TYR A 212 12.10 -7.98 -0.97
C TYR A 212 13.39 -7.19 -1.14
N ARG A 213 13.70 -6.70 -2.35
CA ARG A 213 14.83 -5.82 -2.62
C ARG A 213 14.72 -4.53 -1.81
N ASN A 214 13.56 -3.87 -1.79
CA ASN A 214 13.32 -2.70 -0.95
C ASN A 214 13.53 -2.99 0.54
N LEU A 215 13.01 -4.13 1.05
CA LEU A 215 13.21 -4.50 2.46
C LEU A 215 14.69 -4.63 2.83
N LEU A 216 15.54 -5.04 1.88
CA LEU A 216 16.96 -5.33 2.10
C LEU A 216 17.91 -4.23 1.64
N ASN A 217 17.42 -3.17 0.98
CA ASN A 217 18.26 -2.11 0.44
C ASN A 217 19.13 -1.50 1.55
N LYS A 218 20.47 -1.57 1.36
CA LYS A 218 21.46 -1.19 2.36
C LYS A 218 21.59 0.33 2.53
N ASP A 219 21.15 1.11 1.54
CA ASP A 219 21.21 2.57 1.55
C ASP A 219 20.19 3.16 2.53
N TYR A 220 19.07 2.48 2.77
CA TYR A 220 18.07 2.96 3.71
C TYR A 220 18.59 2.94 5.16
N GLN A 221 18.36 4.04 5.88
CA GLN A 221 18.73 4.23 7.27
C GLN A 221 17.54 4.17 8.22
N CYS A 222 16.38 4.66 7.77
CA CYS A 222 15.15 4.60 8.55
C CYS A 222 13.96 4.18 7.71
N GLY A 223 12.85 3.89 8.39
CA GLY A 223 11.62 3.48 7.75
C GLY A 223 10.48 3.32 8.74
N ALA A 224 9.30 3.09 8.20
CA ALA A 224 8.15 2.69 8.97
C ALA A 224 7.20 1.83 8.15
N ILE A 225 6.36 1.09 8.83
CA ILE A 225 5.28 0.32 8.22
C ILE A 225 3.97 0.81 8.83
N ALA A 226 2.98 1.11 8.02
CA ALA A 226 1.63 1.40 8.47
C ALA A 226 0.66 0.30 8.02
N ARG A 227 -0.44 0.21 8.73
CA ARG A 227 -1.59 -0.60 8.35
C ARG A 227 -2.87 0.22 8.48
N TYR A 228 -3.70 0.16 7.48
CA TYR A 228 -5.06 0.71 7.52
C TYR A 228 -6.03 -0.31 6.92
N LYS A 229 -6.99 -0.79 7.73
CA LYS A 229 -7.92 -1.86 7.35
C LYS A 229 -7.17 -3.16 6.96
N ASP A 230 -7.22 -3.54 5.69
CA ASP A 230 -6.54 -4.70 5.11
C ASP A 230 -5.37 -4.31 4.20
N THR A 231 -5.03 -3.02 4.15
CA THR A 231 -3.92 -2.49 3.37
C THR A 231 -2.71 -2.18 4.25
N TRP A 232 -1.52 -2.31 3.66
CA TRP A 232 -0.23 -2.08 4.30
C TRP A 232 0.63 -1.23 3.39
N CYS A 233 1.37 -0.32 3.98
CA CYS A 233 2.38 0.48 3.32
C CYS A 233 3.64 0.49 4.19
N ALA A 234 4.78 0.16 3.59
CA ALA A 234 6.09 0.39 4.16
C ALA A 234 6.78 1.50 3.38
N VAL A 235 7.38 2.44 4.08
CA VAL A 235 8.16 3.54 3.49
C VAL A 235 9.56 3.51 4.07
N PHE A 236 10.56 3.71 3.20
CA PHE A 236 11.97 3.63 3.51
C PHE A 236 12.67 4.89 3.04
N TYR A 237 13.61 5.39 3.84
CA TYR A 237 14.37 6.58 3.57
C TYR A 237 15.86 6.35 3.83
N ASP A 238 16.72 6.88 2.96
CA ASP A 238 18.17 6.75 3.01
C ASP A 238 18.87 7.77 3.92
N GLY A 239 18.11 8.72 4.47
CA GLY A 239 18.61 9.71 5.42
C GLY A 239 18.14 9.47 6.86
N SER A 240 18.56 10.38 7.75
CA SER A 240 18.18 10.32 9.15
C SER A 240 16.72 10.75 9.38
N PRO A 241 16.04 10.24 10.43
CA PRO A 241 14.67 10.65 10.76
C PRO A 241 14.49 12.15 10.99
N GLU A 242 15.53 12.85 11.44
CA GLU A 242 15.49 14.29 11.72
C GLU A 242 15.26 15.11 10.46
N ASN A 243 15.80 14.67 9.33
CA ASN A 243 15.62 15.32 8.02
C ASN A 243 14.15 15.32 7.54
N LEU A 244 13.29 14.49 8.13
CA LEU A 244 11.87 14.40 7.77
C LEU A 244 11.01 15.46 8.46
N SER A 245 11.54 16.17 9.44
CA SER A 245 10.80 17.17 10.23
C SER A 245 11.52 18.51 10.36
N LYS A 246 12.82 18.55 10.06
CA LYS A 246 13.66 19.75 10.19
C LYS A 246 14.46 19.97 8.91
N LYS A 247 14.75 21.22 8.61
CA LYS A 247 15.68 21.55 7.53
C LYS A 247 17.06 20.97 7.84
N LYS A 248 17.71 20.40 6.83
CA LYS A 248 19.04 19.79 6.92
C LYS A 248 20.15 20.81 7.15
N GLN A 249 19.91 22.07 6.74
CA GLN A 249 20.87 23.19 6.84
C GLN A 249 20.21 24.40 7.49
N ASP A 250 20.99 25.12 8.31
CA ASP A 250 20.66 26.45 8.84
C ASP A 250 20.87 27.58 7.84
N VAL A 251 21.03 27.26 6.55
CA VAL A 251 21.20 28.24 5.49
C VAL A 251 19.84 28.92 5.24
N ALA A 252 19.90 30.21 5.00
CA ALA A 252 18.72 31.00 4.67
C ALA A 252 18.24 30.68 3.25
N ASP A 253 17.62 29.50 3.10
CA ASP A 253 17.10 28.97 1.86
C ASP A 253 15.63 29.26 1.69
N ILE A 254 15.21 29.49 0.45
CA ILE A 254 13.81 29.56 0.09
C ILE A 254 13.46 28.50 -0.96
N VAL A 255 12.25 27.99 -0.88
CA VAL A 255 11.69 27.14 -1.95
C VAL A 255 10.93 28.04 -2.92
N VAL A 256 11.25 27.88 -4.20
CA VAL A 256 10.57 28.54 -5.32
C VAL A 256 10.02 27.49 -6.28
N ILE A 257 8.99 27.86 -7.04
CA ILE A 257 8.39 27.03 -8.09
C ILE A 257 8.81 27.60 -9.44
N ILE A 258 9.54 26.84 -10.23
CA ILE A 258 9.90 27.21 -11.59
C ILE A 258 8.77 26.76 -12.52
N LYS A 259 8.24 27.68 -13.30
CA LYS A 259 7.18 27.43 -14.27
C LYS A 259 7.60 27.88 -15.66
N ARG A 260 7.06 27.23 -16.68
CA ARG A 260 7.14 27.67 -18.07
C ARG A 260 5.74 28.09 -18.52
N GLN A 261 5.61 29.32 -19.04
CA GLN A 261 4.36 29.86 -19.52
C GLN A 261 4.47 30.25 -20.99
N ASP A 262 3.50 29.89 -21.81
CA ASP A 262 3.28 30.44 -23.13
C ASP A 262 2.62 31.83 -22.99
N LYS A 263 3.31 32.87 -23.42
CA LYS A 263 2.87 34.26 -23.25
C LYS A 263 1.61 34.55 -24.03
N ALA A 264 1.49 33.99 -25.24
CA ALA A 264 0.33 34.23 -26.11
C ALA A 264 -0.98 33.69 -25.53
N SER A 265 -0.97 32.50 -24.95
CA SER A 265 -2.16 31.87 -24.36
C SER A 265 -2.27 32.04 -22.85
N GLY A 266 -1.21 32.46 -22.17
CA GLY A 266 -1.11 32.51 -20.71
C GLY A 266 -1.09 31.14 -20.02
N LYS A 267 -1.02 30.04 -20.78
CA LYS A 267 -1.03 28.67 -20.23
C LYS A 267 0.35 28.26 -19.72
N TYR A 268 0.36 27.52 -18.62
CA TYR A 268 1.57 26.82 -18.16
C TYR A 268 1.82 25.57 -18.99
N ILE A 269 3.09 25.37 -19.38
CA ILE A 269 3.52 24.32 -20.31
C ILE A 269 4.37 23.29 -19.55
N GLY A 270 4.04 22.02 -19.70
CA GLY A 270 4.85 20.92 -19.22
C GLY A 270 5.88 20.44 -20.26
N GLY A 271 6.93 19.75 -19.79
CA GLY A 271 7.94 19.10 -20.64
C GLY A 271 9.17 19.95 -20.95
N ALA A 272 9.17 21.25 -20.64
CA ALA A 272 10.35 22.09 -20.81
C ALA A 272 11.49 21.66 -19.89
N THR A 273 12.74 21.69 -20.41
CA THR A 273 13.94 21.54 -19.58
C THR A 273 14.53 22.90 -19.30
N ILE A 274 14.54 23.30 -18.04
CA ILE A 274 15.13 24.57 -17.56
C ILE A 274 16.50 24.29 -16.95
N GLY A 275 17.52 24.96 -17.45
CA GLY A 275 18.83 25.05 -16.83
C GLY A 275 18.90 26.24 -15.89
N TYR A 276 19.63 26.14 -14.79
CA TYR A 276 19.92 27.27 -13.91
C TYR A 276 21.28 27.13 -13.23
N TYR A 277 21.88 28.27 -12.87
CA TYR A 277 23.16 28.32 -12.20
C TYR A 277 23.28 29.63 -11.41
N GLU A 278 24.12 29.64 -10.39
CA GLU A 278 24.53 30.87 -9.70
C GLU A 278 25.38 31.74 -10.64
N GLU A 279 25.03 33.00 -10.78
CA GLU A 279 25.58 33.89 -11.79
C GLU A 279 27.14 33.97 -11.76
N ASN A 280 27.72 34.01 -10.57
CA ASN A 280 29.17 34.11 -10.37
C ASN A 280 29.88 32.73 -10.33
N ASP A 281 29.15 31.61 -10.39
CA ASP A 281 29.75 30.27 -10.33
C ASP A 281 29.01 29.25 -11.23
N ARG A 282 28.94 29.63 -12.52
CA ARG A 282 28.23 28.80 -13.52
C ARG A 282 28.75 27.37 -13.61
N TRP A 283 30.06 27.18 -13.48
CA TRP A 283 30.70 25.89 -13.73
C TRP A 283 30.39 24.85 -12.64
N ASN A 284 30.34 25.27 -11.38
CA ASN A 284 30.11 24.36 -10.25
C ASN A 284 28.62 24.24 -9.85
N THR A 285 27.81 25.27 -10.20
CA THR A 285 26.42 25.35 -9.73
C THR A 285 25.37 25.01 -10.79
N SER A 286 25.77 24.71 -12.05
CA SER A 286 24.83 24.41 -13.14
C SER A 286 23.98 23.18 -12.86
N LYS A 287 22.68 23.38 -12.86
CA LYS A 287 21.66 22.32 -12.66
C LYS A 287 20.64 22.34 -13.80
N ARG A 288 19.88 21.25 -13.93
CA ARG A 288 18.79 21.11 -14.91
C ARG A 288 17.60 20.47 -14.26
N ILE A 289 16.42 20.94 -14.62
CA ILE A 289 15.14 20.42 -14.15
C ILE A 289 14.17 20.30 -15.33
N THR A 290 13.31 19.30 -15.31
CA THR A 290 12.15 19.26 -16.20
C THR A 290 10.95 19.80 -15.43
N VAL A 291 10.24 20.77 -16.01
CA VAL A 291 9.06 21.38 -15.39
C VAL A 291 7.78 20.74 -15.95
N GLY A 292 6.81 20.47 -15.07
CA GLY A 292 5.44 20.12 -15.45
C GLY A 292 4.56 21.38 -15.55
N GLU A 293 3.29 21.24 -15.90
CA GLU A 293 2.31 22.33 -15.89
C GLU A 293 2.17 22.98 -14.51
N SER A 294 2.26 22.20 -13.43
CA SER A 294 2.28 22.71 -12.04
C SER A 294 3.59 23.36 -11.63
N GLY A 295 4.61 23.30 -12.49
CA GLY A 295 5.97 23.78 -12.21
C GLY A 295 6.84 22.72 -11.53
N ARG A 296 8.07 23.16 -11.14
CA ARG A 296 9.04 22.35 -10.40
C ARG A 296 9.55 23.12 -9.21
N ARG A 297 9.47 22.56 -8.02
CA ARG A 297 10.05 23.14 -6.81
C ARG A 297 11.55 22.94 -6.78
N ILE A 298 12.28 23.99 -6.43
CA ILE A 298 13.72 23.99 -6.19
C ILE A 298 14.06 24.84 -4.97
N VAL A 299 15.24 24.60 -4.40
CA VAL A 299 15.79 25.39 -3.30
C VAL A 299 16.81 26.38 -3.84
N LEU A 300 16.69 27.64 -3.43
CA LEU A 300 17.63 28.70 -3.73
C LEU A 300 18.13 29.34 -2.43
N GLU A 301 19.41 29.71 -2.40
CA GLU A 301 20.05 30.38 -1.25
C GLU A 301 19.77 31.90 -1.29
N ILE A 302 19.28 32.45 -0.17
CA ILE A 302 19.03 33.90 -0.04
C ILE A 302 20.36 34.67 -0.17
N GLY A 303 20.35 35.79 -0.92
CA GLY A 303 21.49 36.61 -1.19
C GLY A 303 22.26 36.25 -2.47
N LYS A 304 21.96 35.08 -3.06
CA LYS A 304 22.56 34.64 -4.32
C LYS A 304 21.75 35.11 -5.52
N THR A 305 22.43 35.30 -6.66
CA THR A 305 21.81 35.60 -7.95
C THR A 305 21.89 34.38 -8.85
N TYR A 306 20.75 33.99 -9.38
CA TYR A 306 20.62 32.83 -10.27
C TYR A 306 20.13 33.22 -11.65
N VAL A 307 20.71 32.56 -12.66
CA VAL A 307 20.31 32.70 -14.06
C VAL A 307 19.56 31.45 -14.48
N PHE A 308 18.33 31.62 -14.94
CA PHE A 308 17.49 30.58 -15.50
C PHE A 308 17.41 30.73 -17.02
N TYR A 309 17.44 29.58 -17.72
CA TYR A 309 17.33 29.56 -19.18
C TYR A 309 16.65 28.28 -19.65
N GLU A 310 15.83 28.37 -20.67
CA GLU A 310 15.27 27.18 -21.27
C GLU A 310 16.31 26.46 -22.14
N LYS A 311 16.59 25.20 -21.83
CA LYS A 311 17.53 24.36 -22.58
C LYS A 311 16.82 23.58 -23.67
N THR A 312 15.66 22.98 -23.38
CA THR A 312 14.84 22.24 -24.33
C THR A 312 13.43 22.80 -24.26
N THR A 313 12.94 23.25 -25.38
CA THR A 313 11.59 23.79 -25.56
C THR A 313 10.68 22.67 -26.01
N PRO A 314 9.47 22.53 -25.46
CA PRO A 314 8.46 21.59 -25.93
C PRO A 314 8.02 21.90 -27.36
N ASP A 315 7.64 20.86 -28.13
CA ASP A 315 7.21 21.01 -29.51
C ASP A 315 6.01 21.96 -29.63
N GLY A 316 6.05 22.86 -30.62
CA GLY A 316 4.98 23.81 -30.90
C GLY A 316 5.02 25.09 -30.08
N TYR A 317 6.08 25.34 -29.31
CA TYR A 317 6.25 26.56 -28.53
C TYR A 317 7.56 27.27 -28.88
N ASP A 318 7.59 28.60 -28.69
CA ASP A 318 8.80 29.39 -28.81
C ASP A 318 9.66 29.28 -27.54
N LYS A 319 10.94 29.55 -27.69
CA LYS A 319 11.91 29.45 -26.58
C LYS A 319 11.69 30.57 -25.58
N ALA A 320 11.65 30.22 -24.29
CA ALA A 320 11.57 31.20 -23.22
C ALA A 320 12.83 32.05 -23.10
N GLU A 321 12.65 33.30 -22.69
CA GLU A 321 13.74 34.21 -22.36
C GLU A 321 14.48 33.75 -21.09
N LYS A 322 15.72 34.23 -20.98
CA LYS A 322 16.50 34.12 -19.75
C LYS A 322 15.91 35.00 -18.66
N VAL A 323 15.87 34.48 -17.44
CA VAL A 323 15.47 35.22 -16.25
C VAL A 323 16.63 35.21 -15.27
N THR A 324 17.05 36.38 -14.80
CA THR A 324 18.08 36.54 -13.76
C THR A 324 17.41 37.11 -12.51
N ILE A 325 17.60 36.45 -11.37
CA ILE A 325 16.94 36.81 -10.12
C ILE A 325 17.93 36.75 -8.96
N THR A 326 18.01 37.85 -8.20
CA THR A 326 18.63 37.84 -6.87
C THR A 326 17.60 37.38 -5.84
N VAL A 327 17.94 36.33 -5.11
CA VAL A 327 17.06 35.70 -4.15
C VAL A 327 16.97 36.52 -2.87
N THR A 328 15.77 36.95 -2.53
CA THR A 328 15.48 37.64 -1.28
C THR A 328 14.41 36.90 -0.47
N LYS A 329 14.33 37.16 0.83
CA LYS A 329 13.38 36.53 1.72
C LYS A 329 11.91 36.74 1.28
N ASP A 330 11.62 37.93 0.75
CA ASP A 330 10.27 38.41 0.46
C ASP A 330 9.91 38.35 -1.05
N MET A 331 10.77 37.75 -1.89
CA MET A 331 10.48 37.56 -3.31
C MET A 331 9.28 36.65 -3.57
N PRO A 332 8.60 36.79 -4.72
CA PRO A 332 7.60 35.84 -5.16
C PRO A 332 8.14 34.39 -5.17
N ARG A 333 7.31 33.45 -4.74
CA ARG A 333 7.67 32.02 -4.70
C ARG A 333 7.56 31.33 -6.06
N GLU A 334 7.13 32.04 -7.08
CA GLU A 334 7.08 31.53 -8.45
C GLU A 334 8.05 32.32 -9.33
N ILE A 335 8.86 31.59 -10.09
CA ILE A 335 9.73 32.11 -11.14
C ILE A 335 9.20 31.57 -12.46
N ILE A 336 8.72 32.49 -13.31
CA ILE A 336 8.06 32.13 -14.57
C ILE A 336 9.00 32.49 -15.71
N LEU A 337 9.32 31.50 -16.56
CA LEU A 337 9.98 31.71 -17.83
C LEU A 337 8.92 31.74 -18.92
N SER A 338 8.88 32.81 -19.73
CA SER A 338 7.96 32.90 -20.87
C SER A 338 8.76 33.29 -22.14
N ASP A 339 8.22 32.96 -23.28
CA ASP A 339 8.61 33.49 -24.57
C ASP A 339 8.28 35.00 -24.69
N ASN A 340 8.79 35.62 -25.73
CA ASN A 340 8.53 37.05 -26.00
C ASN A 340 7.09 37.34 -26.45
#